data_429db0cfec3b26eaf3f4d3d4473573a4
#
_entry.id   429db0cfec3b26eaf3f4d3d4473573a4
#
_cell.length_a   1.000
_cell.length_b   1.000
_cell.length_c   1.000
_cell.angle_alpha   90.00
_cell.angle_beta   90.00
_cell.angle_gamma   90.00
#
_symmetry.space_group_name_H-M   'P 1'
#
loop_
_entity.id
_entity.type
_entity.pdbx_description
1 polymer ?
#
loop_
_entity_poly.entity_id
_entity_poly.type
_entity_poly.pdbx_seq_one_letter_code
_entity_poly.pdbx_strand_id
1 'polypeptide(L)'
;MNFLLTDLPNDFHANPYPIYASLREQAPVHPQPDGSFIISRHADLDMIYRDTTRFISDKKKVFKPKYGASPLFEHHTTSLVFNDAPLHTRVRSIMIGAMNPRAIASMEDGLIRQVDWLLDQMSEQVDLIKSFAGAIPLEVIGNLFNMPHEERGPLQDWSLAILGALEPALSQQQLDDGNRAVSEFKAYLKDLVVRRAKNPGDPQTDVLTRMMQSEKGQLSEVELLQNCIFILNAGHETTTNLIGNALALLDADPDSKAELIANPGLLNTAVDEFLRMESPNQFGNRLTTEDITLHCTHIPEGTDLHLCIGAANRDADHFETPNALKLDRRPNKHLAFAGGAHTCVGLSLARMEGRIAVGRFLDRFPKYVLMEGAERGNRIRFRGYARLPAKLS
;
A
#
# COMPACT_ATOMS: atom_id res chain seq x y z
N MET A 1 0.76 -19.77 -21.70
CA MET A 1 0.19 -19.70 -20.36
C MET A 1 -1.21 -19.11 -20.43
N ASN A 2 -2.19 -19.63 -19.69
CA ASN A 2 -3.56 -19.07 -19.67
C ASN A 2 -3.85 -18.54 -18.25
N PHE A 3 -3.46 -17.30 -17.97
CA PHE A 3 -3.73 -16.64 -16.69
C PHE A 3 -4.51 -15.34 -16.92
N LEU A 4 -5.67 -15.22 -16.30
CA LEU A 4 -6.56 -14.08 -16.45
C LEU A 4 -6.82 -13.41 -15.10
N LEU A 5 -6.71 -12.08 -15.04
CA LEU A 5 -7.03 -11.31 -13.83
C LEU A 5 -8.52 -11.36 -13.48
N THR A 6 -9.38 -11.74 -14.44
CA THR A 6 -10.83 -11.89 -14.25
C THR A 6 -11.27 -13.31 -13.93
N ASP A 7 -10.36 -14.31 -14.03
CA ASP A 7 -10.64 -15.73 -13.77
C ASP A 7 -9.43 -16.36 -13.07
N LEU A 8 -9.37 -16.22 -11.76
CA LEU A 8 -8.24 -16.64 -10.95
C LEU A 8 -8.33 -18.13 -10.59
N PRO A 9 -7.21 -18.87 -10.60
CA PRO A 9 -7.16 -20.20 -10.00
C PRO A 9 -7.55 -20.19 -8.52
N ASN A 10 -8.17 -21.27 -8.05
CA ASN A 10 -8.72 -21.36 -6.67
C ASN A 10 -7.67 -21.14 -5.57
N ASP A 11 -6.42 -21.47 -5.82
CA ASP A 11 -5.30 -21.34 -4.89
C ASP A 11 -4.52 -20.03 -5.02
N PHE A 12 -4.91 -19.15 -5.97
CA PHE A 12 -4.18 -17.90 -6.26
C PHE A 12 -4.03 -17.03 -5.02
N HIS A 13 -5.09 -16.80 -4.27
CA HIS A 13 -5.02 -15.95 -3.07
C HIS A 13 -4.17 -16.58 -1.95
N ALA A 14 -4.14 -17.91 -1.88
CA ALA A 14 -3.26 -18.60 -0.93
C ALA A 14 -1.78 -18.44 -1.33
N ASN A 15 -1.43 -18.75 -2.58
CA ASN A 15 -0.06 -18.67 -3.07
C ASN A 15 0.03 -18.31 -4.57
N PRO A 16 0.17 -17.03 -4.96
CA PRO A 16 0.26 -16.59 -6.34
C PRO A 16 1.65 -16.82 -6.97
N TYR A 17 2.68 -17.10 -6.18
CA TYR A 17 4.08 -17.08 -6.61
C TYR A 17 4.46 -18.11 -7.69
N PRO A 18 3.90 -19.34 -7.73
CA PRO A 18 4.11 -20.26 -8.85
C PRO A 18 3.63 -19.68 -10.19
N ILE A 19 2.48 -18.98 -10.17
CA ILE A 19 1.94 -18.31 -11.36
C ILE A 19 2.84 -17.15 -11.75
N TYR A 20 3.29 -16.34 -10.79
CA TYR A 20 4.21 -15.24 -11.02
C TYR A 20 5.56 -15.69 -11.59
N ALA A 21 6.08 -16.83 -11.14
CA ALA A 21 7.28 -17.43 -11.73
C ALA A 21 7.05 -17.81 -13.19
N SER A 22 5.95 -18.48 -13.50
CA SER A 22 5.58 -18.83 -14.87
C SER A 22 5.38 -17.61 -15.76
N LEU A 23 4.80 -16.52 -15.25
CA LEU A 23 4.70 -15.25 -16.00
C LEU A 23 6.08 -14.71 -16.35
N ARG A 24 7.02 -14.62 -15.40
CA ARG A 24 8.37 -14.10 -15.67
C ARG A 24 9.13 -14.93 -16.69
N GLU A 25 9.01 -16.25 -16.61
CA GLU A 25 9.78 -17.19 -17.44
C GLU A 25 9.21 -17.35 -18.85
N GLN A 26 7.90 -17.50 -18.96
CA GLN A 26 7.24 -17.92 -20.20
C GLN A 26 6.51 -16.79 -20.94
N ALA A 27 6.00 -15.80 -20.20
CA ALA A 27 5.19 -14.71 -20.73
C ALA A 27 5.42 -13.40 -19.97
N PRO A 28 6.64 -12.80 -20.01
CA PRO A 28 6.95 -11.60 -19.22
C PRO A 28 6.07 -10.39 -19.58
N VAL A 29 5.53 -10.39 -20.80
CA VAL A 29 4.51 -9.46 -21.30
C VAL A 29 3.29 -10.31 -21.66
N HIS A 30 2.32 -10.40 -20.76
CA HIS A 30 1.20 -11.33 -20.86
C HIS A 30 -0.10 -10.61 -21.22
N PRO A 31 -0.70 -10.84 -22.40
CA PRO A 31 -1.92 -10.17 -22.82
C PRO A 31 -3.14 -10.64 -22.01
N GLN A 32 -4.09 -9.73 -21.80
CA GLN A 32 -5.38 -9.99 -21.18
C GLN A 32 -6.51 -9.81 -22.22
N PRO A 33 -7.69 -10.44 -22.02
CA PRO A 33 -8.80 -10.36 -22.97
C PRO A 33 -9.37 -8.95 -23.18
N ASP A 34 -9.19 -8.06 -22.21
CA ASP A 34 -9.62 -6.65 -22.27
C ASP A 34 -8.62 -5.74 -23.02
N GLY A 35 -7.56 -6.32 -23.59
CA GLY A 35 -6.51 -5.60 -24.31
C GLY A 35 -5.40 -5.03 -23.41
N SER A 36 -5.49 -5.20 -22.08
CA SER A 36 -4.41 -4.85 -21.16
C SER A 36 -3.29 -5.90 -21.16
N PHE A 37 -2.15 -5.60 -20.53
CA PHE A 37 -1.03 -6.53 -20.40
C PHE A 37 -0.55 -6.60 -18.95
N ILE A 38 -0.13 -7.80 -18.53
CA ILE A 38 0.64 -7.99 -17.29
C ILE A 38 2.12 -7.96 -17.62
N ILE A 39 2.88 -7.11 -16.92
CA ILE A 39 4.36 -7.05 -17.00
C ILE A 39 4.90 -7.63 -15.70
N SER A 40 5.90 -8.54 -15.76
CA SER A 40 6.28 -9.35 -14.61
C SER A 40 7.76 -9.35 -14.23
N ARG A 41 8.68 -8.92 -15.11
CA ARG A 41 10.13 -8.85 -14.83
C ARG A 41 10.53 -7.57 -14.12
N HIS A 42 11.45 -7.65 -13.18
CA HIS A 42 11.90 -6.50 -12.38
C HIS A 42 12.45 -5.36 -13.26
N ALA A 43 13.32 -5.68 -14.21
CA ALA A 43 13.93 -4.68 -15.08
C ALA A 43 12.89 -3.90 -15.91
N ASP A 44 11.85 -4.59 -16.39
CA ASP A 44 10.77 -3.97 -17.16
C ASP A 44 9.93 -3.03 -16.27
N LEU A 45 9.57 -3.47 -15.06
CA LEU A 45 8.83 -2.62 -14.13
C LEU A 45 9.63 -1.38 -13.74
N ASP A 46 10.93 -1.53 -13.41
CA ASP A 46 11.79 -0.38 -13.05
C ASP A 46 11.91 0.61 -14.20
N MET A 47 12.10 0.12 -15.44
CA MET A 47 12.12 0.95 -16.63
C MET A 47 10.79 1.70 -16.82
N ILE A 48 9.65 1.00 -16.75
CA ILE A 48 8.32 1.59 -16.93
C ILE A 48 8.03 2.63 -15.82
N TYR A 49 8.40 2.37 -14.57
CA TYR A 49 8.20 3.34 -13.48
C TYR A 49 9.02 4.62 -13.64
N ARG A 50 10.19 4.56 -14.28
CA ARG A 50 11.07 5.72 -14.47
C ARG A 50 10.74 6.56 -15.68
N ASP A 51 10.11 5.98 -16.68
CA ASP A 51 9.76 6.65 -17.93
C ASP A 51 8.34 7.21 -17.87
N THR A 52 8.23 8.44 -17.40
CA THR A 52 6.95 9.16 -17.29
C THR A 52 6.49 9.79 -18.62
N THR A 53 7.24 9.63 -19.68
CA THR A 53 6.88 10.12 -21.03
C THR A 53 6.05 9.07 -21.77
N ARG A 54 6.56 7.84 -21.82
CA ARG A 54 5.91 6.73 -22.53
C ARG A 54 4.88 6.00 -21.67
N PHE A 55 4.97 6.13 -20.32
CA PHE A 55 4.12 5.41 -19.38
C PHE A 55 3.57 6.36 -18.33
N ILE A 56 2.32 6.77 -18.52
CA ILE A 56 1.64 7.74 -17.65
C ILE A 56 0.78 7.08 -16.58
N SER A 57 0.49 7.83 -15.52
CA SER A 57 -0.42 7.43 -14.44
C SER A 57 -1.85 7.92 -14.64
N ASP A 58 -2.09 8.89 -15.51
CA ASP A 58 -3.42 9.46 -15.75
C ASP A 58 -4.37 8.39 -16.33
N LYS A 59 -5.36 8.04 -15.54
CA LYS A 59 -6.37 7.00 -15.85
C LYS A 59 -7.74 7.58 -16.20
N LYS A 60 -7.88 8.89 -16.41
CA LYS A 60 -9.20 9.52 -16.64
C LYS A 60 -9.98 8.85 -17.76
N LYS A 61 -9.31 8.51 -18.87
CA LYS A 61 -9.92 7.83 -20.02
C LYS A 61 -10.39 6.40 -19.67
N VAL A 62 -9.59 5.66 -18.91
CA VAL A 62 -9.89 4.28 -18.49
C VAL A 62 -10.95 4.25 -17.39
N PHE A 63 -10.90 5.20 -16.46
CA PHE A 63 -11.82 5.25 -15.32
C PHE A 63 -13.21 5.81 -15.68
N LYS A 64 -13.32 6.63 -16.74
CA LYS A 64 -14.62 7.18 -17.14
C LYS A 64 -15.67 6.12 -17.49
N PRO A 65 -15.36 5.09 -18.28
CA PRO A 65 -16.31 3.98 -18.51
C PRO A 65 -16.59 3.16 -17.24
N LYS A 66 -15.57 2.98 -16.36
CA LYS A 66 -15.68 2.15 -15.15
C LYS A 66 -16.53 2.79 -14.06
N TYR A 67 -16.35 4.09 -13.80
CA TYR A 67 -16.96 4.78 -12.66
C TYR A 67 -17.99 5.83 -13.05
N GLY A 68 -18.13 6.18 -14.33
CA GLY A 68 -19.03 7.25 -14.77
C GLY A 68 -18.64 8.63 -14.20
N ALA A 69 -19.64 9.42 -13.79
CA ALA A 69 -19.46 10.70 -13.10
C ALA A 69 -19.78 10.52 -11.59
N SER A 70 -19.01 9.69 -10.92
CA SER A 70 -19.26 9.28 -9.53
C SER A 70 -18.22 9.86 -8.56
N PRO A 71 -18.46 9.80 -7.23
CA PRO A 71 -17.48 10.14 -6.21
C PRO A 71 -16.17 9.38 -6.35
N LEU A 72 -16.18 8.09 -6.70
CA LEU A 72 -14.97 7.30 -6.99
C LEU A 72 -14.19 7.85 -8.19
N PHE A 73 -14.89 8.27 -9.27
CA PHE A 73 -14.24 8.91 -10.40
C PHE A 73 -13.53 10.21 -9.98
N GLU A 74 -14.23 11.09 -9.25
CA GLU A 74 -13.64 12.33 -8.74
C GLU A 74 -12.42 12.04 -7.89
N HIS A 75 -12.52 11.07 -6.95
CA HIS A 75 -11.42 10.69 -6.06
C HIS A 75 -10.20 10.20 -6.84
N HIS A 76 -10.39 9.18 -7.69
CA HIS A 76 -9.29 8.57 -8.40
C HIS A 76 -8.66 9.48 -9.47
N THR A 77 -9.38 10.45 -10.01
CA THR A 77 -8.86 11.36 -11.03
C THR A 77 -8.36 12.71 -10.50
N THR A 78 -8.55 12.98 -9.19
CA THR A 78 -8.06 14.21 -8.54
C THR A 78 -6.93 13.91 -7.55
N SER A 79 -6.90 12.71 -6.96
CA SER A 79 -5.83 12.30 -6.05
C SER A 79 -4.49 12.10 -6.77
N LEU A 80 -3.40 12.23 -6.02
CA LEU A 80 -2.02 12.22 -6.53
C LEU A 80 -1.70 11.05 -7.45
N VAL A 81 -2.13 9.83 -7.10
CA VAL A 81 -1.60 8.58 -7.66
C VAL A 81 -1.94 8.36 -9.14
N PHE A 82 -3.09 8.87 -9.59
CA PHE A 82 -3.55 8.74 -10.99
C PHE A 82 -3.49 10.07 -11.75
N ASN A 83 -2.47 10.85 -11.50
CA ASN A 83 -2.17 12.09 -12.20
C ASN A 83 -0.68 12.19 -12.52
N ASP A 84 -0.36 12.94 -13.58
CA ASP A 84 1.00 13.23 -14.00
C ASP A 84 1.31 14.74 -13.86
N ALA A 85 2.55 15.13 -14.21
CA ALA A 85 2.93 16.54 -14.19
C ALA A 85 1.99 17.36 -15.12
N PRO A 86 1.66 18.62 -14.77
CA PRO A 86 2.17 19.39 -13.62
C PRO A 86 1.44 19.16 -12.30
N LEU A 87 0.22 18.62 -12.31
CA LEU A 87 -0.61 18.42 -11.10
C LEU A 87 0.08 17.52 -10.08
N HIS A 88 0.55 16.34 -10.53
CA HIS A 88 1.28 15.40 -9.67
C HIS A 88 2.47 16.07 -8.98
N THR A 89 3.32 16.80 -9.73
CA THR A 89 4.53 17.43 -9.17
C THR A 89 4.18 18.46 -8.10
N ARG A 90 3.14 19.28 -8.33
CA ARG A 90 2.67 20.29 -7.38
C ARG A 90 2.13 19.65 -6.10
N VAL A 91 1.18 18.75 -6.22
CA VAL A 91 0.55 18.06 -5.07
C VAL A 91 1.59 17.25 -4.29
N ARG A 92 2.44 16.49 -4.99
CA ARG A 92 3.51 15.70 -4.36
C ARG A 92 4.48 16.55 -3.55
N SER A 93 4.87 17.72 -4.08
CA SER A 93 5.76 18.66 -3.36
C SER A 93 5.15 19.11 -2.02
N ILE A 94 3.84 19.35 -2.00
CA ILE A 94 3.10 19.71 -0.78
C ILE A 94 3.09 18.53 0.20
N MET A 95 2.76 17.33 -0.27
CA MET A 95 2.68 16.12 0.56
C MET A 95 4.05 15.75 1.16
N ILE A 96 5.13 15.78 0.36
CA ILE A 96 6.49 15.53 0.87
C ILE A 96 6.87 16.57 1.93
N GLY A 97 6.53 17.85 1.70
CA GLY A 97 6.73 18.91 2.69
C GLY A 97 5.95 18.64 3.98
N ALA A 98 4.74 18.10 3.85
CA ALA A 98 3.89 17.75 4.97
C ALA A 98 4.39 16.52 5.76
N MET A 99 4.97 15.53 5.10
CA MET A 99 5.53 14.30 5.69
C MET A 99 7.06 14.29 5.68
N ASN A 100 7.67 15.39 6.09
CA ASN A 100 9.13 15.50 6.10
C ASN A 100 9.77 14.60 7.17
N PRO A 101 11.07 14.25 7.05
CA PRO A 101 11.73 13.32 7.95
C PRO A 101 11.68 13.71 9.44
N ARG A 102 11.66 15.01 9.76
CA ARG A 102 11.55 15.48 11.18
C ARG A 102 10.16 15.20 11.74
N ALA A 103 9.11 15.46 10.94
CA ALA A 103 7.74 15.18 11.34
C ALA A 103 7.53 13.67 11.56
N ILE A 104 8.10 12.83 10.69
CA ILE A 104 8.04 11.37 10.87
C ILE A 104 8.82 10.95 12.11
N ALA A 105 10.05 11.42 12.29
CA ALA A 105 10.86 11.06 13.46
C ALA A 105 10.20 11.48 14.78
N SER A 106 9.49 12.62 14.82
CA SER A 106 8.79 13.07 16.04
C SER A 106 7.60 12.17 16.42
N MET A 107 7.14 11.32 15.53
CA MET A 107 6.05 10.36 15.80
C MET A 107 6.53 9.07 16.48
N GLU A 108 7.84 8.77 16.46
CA GLU A 108 8.40 7.49 16.88
C GLU A 108 8.03 7.13 18.32
N ASP A 109 8.26 8.05 19.29
CA ASP A 109 7.94 7.82 20.69
C ASP A 109 6.43 7.61 20.93
N GLY A 110 5.60 8.35 20.19
CA GLY A 110 4.15 8.18 20.23
C GLY A 110 3.71 6.82 19.72
N LEU A 111 4.31 6.38 18.61
CA LEU A 111 4.04 5.08 18.01
C LEU A 111 4.50 3.93 18.92
N ILE A 112 5.67 4.04 19.55
CA ILE A 112 6.15 3.03 20.52
C ILE A 112 5.14 2.87 21.66
N ARG A 113 4.73 3.99 22.30
CA ARG A 113 3.73 3.94 23.39
C ARG A 113 2.42 3.31 22.95
N GLN A 114 1.96 3.61 21.75
CA GLN A 114 0.73 3.06 21.20
C GLN A 114 0.84 1.56 20.94
N VAL A 115 1.95 1.12 20.33
CA VAL A 115 2.21 -0.30 20.06
C VAL A 115 2.27 -1.06 21.40
N ASP A 116 2.98 -0.53 22.40
CA ASP A 116 3.06 -1.15 23.72
C ASP A 116 1.66 -1.25 24.38
N TRP A 117 0.86 -0.19 24.28
CA TRP A 117 -0.51 -0.21 24.80
C TRP A 117 -1.37 -1.29 24.12
N LEU A 118 -1.27 -1.47 22.80
CA LEU A 118 -1.97 -2.53 22.08
C LEU A 118 -1.51 -3.91 22.53
N LEU A 119 -0.19 -4.11 22.72
CA LEU A 119 0.36 -5.37 23.20
C LEU A 119 -0.11 -5.72 24.62
N ASP A 120 -0.27 -4.72 25.49
CA ASP A 120 -0.78 -4.89 26.87
C ASP A 120 -2.27 -5.31 26.91
N GLN A 121 -3.04 -5.04 25.86
CA GLN A 121 -4.45 -5.43 25.76
C GLN A 121 -4.68 -6.83 25.18
N MET A 122 -3.61 -7.51 24.72
CA MET A 122 -3.75 -8.80 24.04
C MET A 122 -4.01 -9.93 25.02
N SER A 123 -4.98 -10.79 24.68
CA SER A 123 -5.19 -12.07 25.33
C SER A 123 -4.30 -13.17 24.76
N GLU A 124 -4.24 -14.33 25.43
CA GLU A 124 -3.42 -15.48 24.97
C GLU A 124 -3.76 -15.92 23.52
N GLN A 125 -5.01 -15.76 23.11
CA GLN A 125 -5.45 -16.04 21.72
C GLN A 125 -6.05 -14.78 21.13
N VAL A 126 -5.54 -14.36 19.99
CA VAL A 126 -5.93 -13.11 19.31
C VAL A 126 -6.02 -13.30 17.80
N ASP A 127 -6.78 -12.43 17.15
CA ASP A 127 -6.62 -12.17 15.73
C ASP A 127 -5.65 -10.99 15.55
N LEU A 128 -4.45 -11.27 15.04
CA LEU A 128 -3.38 -10.27 14.88
C LEU A 128 -3.74 -9.14 13.91
N ILE A 129 -4.64 -9.38 12.94
CA ILE A 129 -5.06 -8.32 12.03
C ILE A 129 -5.95 -7.33 12.77
N LYS A 130 -6.98 -7.83 13.45
CA LYS A 130 -7.95 -6.98 14.15
C LYS A 130 -7.35 -6.28 15.37
N SER A 131 -6.58 -7.02 16.17
CA SER A 131 -6.12 -6.53 17.49
C SER A 131 -4.78 -5.79 17.43
N PHE A 132 -4.03 -5.89 16.33
CA PHE A 132 -2.69 -5.33 16.24
C PHE A 132 -2.40 -4.65 14.90
N ALA A 133 -2.23 -5.44 13.83
CA ALA A 133 -1.72 -4.94 12.57
C ALA A 133 -2.60 -3.84 11.94
N GLY A 134 -3.92 -3.94 12.06
CA GLY A 134 -4.87 -2.94 11.55
C GLY A 134 -5.04 -1.73 12.47
N ALA A 135 -4.89 -1.92 13.79
CA ALA A 135 -5.07 -0.84 14.75
C ALA A 135 -3.93 0.19 14.69
N ILE A 136 -2.68 -0.26 14.42
CA ILE A 136 -1.51 0.62 14.39
C ILE A 136 -1.63 1.73 13.33
N PRO A 137 -1.77 1.42 12.03
CA PRO A 137 -1.82 2.47 11.00
C PRO A 137 -3.08 3.35 11.12
N LEU A 138 -4.18 2.84 11.66
CA LEU A 138 -5.38 3.63 11.90
C LEU A 138 -5.10 4.80 12.86
N GLU A 139 -4.43 4.51 13.96
CA GLU A 139 -4.05 5.51 14.96
C GLU A 139 -2.98 6.47 14.42
N VAL A 140 -1.97 5.95 13.72
CA VAL A 140 -0.92 6.78 13.10
C VAL A 140 -1.54 7.80 12.13
N ILE A 141 -2.46 7.35 11.29
CA ILE A 141 -3.16 8.21 10.33
C ILE A 141 -4.04 9.23 11.05
N GLY A 142 -4.81 8.80 12.07
CA GLY A 142 -5.59 9.70 12.90
C GLY A 142 -4.75 10.79 13.55
N ASN A 143 -3.57 10.43 14.05
CA ASN A 143 -2.60 11.36 14.64
C ASN A 143 -1.99 12.32 13.60
N LEU A 144 -1.66 11.83 12.39
CA LEU A 144 -1.15 12.66 11.28
C LEU A 144 -2.07 13.83 10.93
N PHE A 145 -3.37 13.61 11.01
CA PHE A 145 -4.39 14.61 10.73
C PHE A 145 -4.95 15.24 12.01
N ASN A 146 -4.39 14.91 13.16
CA ASN A 146 -4.86 15.34 14.49
C ASN A 146 -6.40 15.19 14.61
N MET A 147 -6.90 14.02 14.18
CA MET A 147 -8.32 13.67 14.29
C MET A 147 -8.66 13.26 15.71
N PRO A 148 -9.79 13.71 16.29
CA PRO A 148 -10.25 13.22 17.59
C PRO A 148 -10.38 11.68 17.57
N HIS A 149 -9.97 11.03 18.67
CA HIS A 149 -9.95 9.57 18.72
C HIS A 149 -11.34 8.95 18.52
N GLU A 150 -12.35 9.57 19.10
CA GLU A 150 -13.75 9.17 19.00
C GLU A 150 -14.34 9.28 17.58
N GLU A 151 -13.70 10.02 16.68
CA GLU A 151 -14.14 10.19 15.29
C GLU A 151 -13.45 9.21 14.32
N ARG A 152 -12.49 8.40 14.77
CA ARG A 152 -11.68 7.50 13.93
C ARG A 152 -12.38 6.22 13.52
N GLY A 153 -13.49 5.86 14.18
CA GLY A 153 -14.18 4.59 13.95
C GLY A 153 -14.45 4.23 12.49
N PRO A 154 -14.99 5.15 11.65
CA PRO A 154 -15.30 4.85 10.26
C PRO A 154 -14.11 4.73 9.31
N LEU A 155 -12.89 5.15 9.70
CA LEU A 155 -11.74 5.27 8.80
C LEU A 155 -11.36 3.95 8.12
N GLN A 156 -11.40 2.85 8.86
CA GLN A 156 -11.08 1.52 8.34
C GLN A 156 -12.05 1.11 7.23
N ASP A 157 -13.35 1.21 7.48
CA ASP A 157 -14.38 0.79 6.53
C ASP A 157 -14.34 1.65 5.26
N TRP A 158 -14.18 2.96 5.40
CA TRP A 158 -14.02 3.86 4.27
C TRP A 158 -12.79 3.50 3.43
N SER A 159 -11.64 3.26 4.08
CA SER A 159 -10.40 2.90 3.40
C SER A 159 -10.55 1.59 2.61
N LEU A 160 -11.09 0.55 3.25
CA LEU A 160 -11.27 -0.75 2.63
C LEU A 160 -12.25 -0.71 1.44
N ALA A 161 -13.34 0.07 1.54
CA ALA A 161 -14.31 0.23 0.47
C ALA A 161 -13.72 0.98 -0.74
N ILE A 162 -12.99 2.08 -0.51
CA ILE A 162 -12.39 2.89 -1.57
C ILE A 162 -11.28 2.11 -2.29
N LEU A 163 -10.39 1.44 -1.55
CA LEU A 163 -9.31 0.63 -2.14
C LEU A 163 -9.86 -0.64 -2.80
N GLY A 164 -10.94 -1.22 -2.25
CA GLY A 164 -11.65 -2.34 -2.86
C GLY A 164 -12.20 -2.02 -4.24
N ALA A 165 -12.55 -0.75 -4.49
CA ALA A 165 -13.02 -0.30 -5.79
C ALA A 165 -11.92 -0.21 -6.86
N LEU A 166 -10.64 -0.42 -6.53
CA LEU A 166 -9.53 -0.49 -7.49
C LEU A 166 -9.32 -1.87 -8.11
N GLU A 167 -10.01 -2.90 -7.62
CA GLU A 167 -9.88 -4.26 -8.15
C GLU A 167 -10.25 -4.31 -9.66
N PRO A 168 -9.63 -5.22 -10.44
CA PRO A 168 -9.88 -5.34 -11.88
C PRO A 168 -11.35 -5.61 -12.21
N ALA A 169 -11.98 -6.56 -11.49
CA ALA A 169 -13.40 -6.87 -11.60
C ALA A 169 -14.16 -6.35 -10.39
N LEU A 170 -15.26 -5.63 -10.61
CA LEU A 170 -16.07 -5.03 -9.55
C LEU A 170 -17.53 -5.46 -9.66
N SER A 171 -18.10 -5.83 -8.53
CA SER A 171 -19.56 -5.92 -8.39
C SER A 171 -20.20 -4.53 -8.23
N GLN A 172 -21.51 -4.44 -8.51
CA GLN A 172 -22.25 -3.20 -8.27
C GLN A 172 -22.18 -2.78 -6.79
N GLN A 173 -22.24 -3.74 -5.87
CA GLN A 173 -22.15 -3.48 -4.44
C GLN A 173 -20.81 -2.82 -4.07
N GLN A 174 -19.68 -3.27 -4.63
CA GLN A 174 -18.36 -2.64 -4.38
C GLN A 174 -18.31 -1.20 -4.93
N LEU A 175 -18.93 -0.93 -6.08
CA LEU A 175 -19.03 0.42 -6.62
C LEU A 175 -19.89 1.33 -5.71
N ASP A 176 -21.01 0.85 -5.23
CA ASP A 176 -21.94 1.60 -4.39
C ASP A 176 -21.29 1.89 -3.01
N ASP A 177 -20.63 0.90 -2.41
CA ASP A 177 -19.92 1.04 -1.14
C ASP A 177 -18.75 2.01 -1.27
N GLY A 178 -17.97 1.92 -2.34
CA GLY A 178 -16.87 2.85 -2.60
C GLY A 178 -17.34 4.29 -2.82
N ASN A 179 -18.42 4.49 -3.57
CA ASN A 179 -19.03 5.81 -3.80
C ASN A 179 -19.57 6.42 -2.50
N ARG A 180 -20.25 5.61 -1.68
CA ARG A 180 -20.71 6.02 -0.35
C ARG A 180 -19.56 6.41 0.54
N ALA A 181 -18.50 5.57 0.63
CA ALA A 181 -17.33 5.81 1.45
C ALA A 181 -16.60 7.11 1.06
N VAL A 182 -16.39 7.38 -0.24
CA VAL A 182 -15.80 8.66 -0.69
C VAL A 182 -16.67 9.84 -0.27
N SER A 183 -18.00 9.73 -0.41
CA SER A 183 -18.94 10.82 -0.10
C SER A 183 -18.94 11.14 1.41
N GLU A 184 -19.03 10.11 2.25
CA GLU A 184 -19.02 10.25 3.71
C GLU A 184 -17.68 10.78 4.21
N PHE A 185 -16.57 10.23 3.71
CA PHE A 185 -15.25 10.67 4.09
C PHE A 185 -14.98 12.12 3.66
N LYS A 186 -15.38 12.51 2.45
CA LYS A 186 -15.28 13.88 1.95
C LYS A 186 -16.09 14.85 2.82
N ALA A 187 -17.32 14.47 3.22
CA ALA A 187 -18.16 15.28 4.11
C ALA A 187 -17.49 15.49 5.48
N TYR A 188 -16.98 14.41 6.08
CA TYR A 188 -16.22 14.47 7.32
C TYR A 188 -14.99 15.38 7.24
N LEU A 189 -14.16 15.21 6.19
CA LEU A 189 -12.96 16.02 5.99
C LEU A 189 -13.29 17.49 5.76
N LYS A 190 -14.40 17.78 5.09
CA LYS A 190 -14.86 19.16 4.89
C LYS A 190 -15.16 19.84 6.22
N ASP A 191 -15.84 19.16 7.14
CA ASP A 191 -16.05 19.66 8.50
C ASP A 191 -14.75 19.80 9.28
N LEU A 192 -13.86 18.81 9.19
CA LEU A 192 -12.54 18.88 9.85
C LEU A 192 -11.71 20.09 9.35
N VAL A 193 -11.72 20.37 8.04
CA VAL A 193 -11.04 21.53 7.44
C VAL A 193 -11.63 22.84 7.99
N VAL A 194 -12.96 22.95 8.11
CA VAL A 194 -13.60 24.13 8.69
C VAL A 194 -13.22 24.32 10.16
N ARG A 195 -13.21 23.23 10.93
CA ARG A 195 -12.75 23.27 12.35
C ARG A 195 -11.29 23.68 12.44
N ARG A 196 -10.43 23.15 11.56
CA ARG A 196 -9.00 23.42 11.50
C ARG A 196 -8.68 24.85 11.07
N ALA A 197 -9.46 25.43 10.17
CA ALA A 197 -9.31 26.84 9.78
C ALA A 197 -9.57 27.79 10.94
N LYS A 198 -10.49 27.45 11.86
CA LYS A 198 -10.77 28.23 13.07
C LYS A 198 -9.73 28.03 14.18
N ASN A 199 -9.26 26.79 14.34
CA ASN A 199 -8.24 26.41 15.33
C ASN A 199 -7.14 25.62 14.63
N PRO A 200 -6.14 26.29 14.03
CA PRO A 200 -5.03 25.62 13.38
C PRO A 200 -4.26 24.74 14.36
N GLY A 201 -3.96 23.51 13.92
CA GLY A 201 -3.04 22.63 14.64
C GLY A 201 -1.59 23.15 14.55
N ASP A 202 -0.69 22.49 15.27
CA ASP A 202 0.73 22.74 15.10
C ASP A 202 1.19 22.24 13.71
N PRO A 203 1.65 23.12 12.80
CA PRO A 203 2.10 22.69 11.47
C PRO A 203 3.38 21.83 11.52
N GLN A 204 4.02 21.66 12.68
CA GLN A 204 5.11 20.70 12.84
C GLN A 204 4.62 19.25 12.89
N THR A 205 3.43 19.01 13.43
CA THR A 205 2.87 17.66 13.67
C THR A 205 1.57 17.38 12.91
N ASP A 206 0.80 18.42 12.53
CA ASP A 206 -0.50 18.29 11.86
C ASP A 206 -0.35 18.46 10.34
N VAL A 207 -0.45 17.34 9.62
CA VAL A 207 -0.35 17.28 8.15
C VAL A 207 -1.46 18.11 7.48
N LEU A 208 -2.70 18.08 8.02
CA LEU A 208 -3.81 18.84 7.44
C LEU A 208 -3.54 20.35 7.53
N THR A 209 -3.17 20.83 8.71
CA THR A 209 -2.80 22.25 8.88
C THR A 209 -1.69 22.66 7.90
N ARG A 210 -0.68 21.81 7.72
CA ARG A 210 0.44 22.07 6.82
C ARG A 210 0.02 22.07 5.34
N MET A 211 -0.87 21.18 4.94
CA MET A 211 -1.41 21.16 3.58
C MET A 211 -2.26 22.42 3.31
N MET A 212 -3.06 22.86 4.29
CA MET A 212 -3.88 24.08 4.19
C MET A 212 -3.03 25.37 4.11
N GLN A 213 -1.87 25.40 4.75
CA GLN A 213 -0.98 26.56 4.82
C GLN A 213 0.14 26.55 3.79
N SER A 214 0.15 25.60 2.84
CA SER A 214 1.26 25.45 1.90
C SER A 214 1.42 26.64 0.98
N GLU A 215 2.57 27.29 1.02
CA GLU A 215 2.98 28.39 0.13
C GLU A 215 3.33 27.93 -1.30
N LYS A 216 3.54 26.63 -1.52
CA LYS A 216 3.98 26.04 -2.80
C LYS A 216 2.90 25.89 -3.86
N GLY A 217 1.88 26.73 -3.81
CA GLY A 217 0.69 26.68 -4.64
C GLY A 217 -0.49 26.15 -3.83
N GLN A 218 -1.58 26.92 -3.82
CA GLN A 218 -2.78 26.50 -3.09
C GLN A 218 -3.40 25.29 -3.76
N LEU A 219 -3.79 24.30 -2.95
CA LEU A 219 -4.71 23.26 -3.38
C LEU A 219 -6.12 23.86 -3.46
N SER A 220 -6.85 23.56 -4.52
CA SER A 220 -8.29 23.79 -4.48
C SER A 220 -8.93 22.95 -3.36
N GLU A 221 -10.12 23.31 -2.91
CA GLU A 221 -10.85 22.54 -1.87
C GLU A 221 -10.97 21.06 -2.27
N VAL A 222 -11.30 20.79 -3.54
CA VAL A 222 -11.44 19.43 -4.05
C VAL A 222 -10.08 18.69 -4.02
N GLU A 223 -9.01 19.31 -4.48
CA GLU A 223 -7.68 18.71 -4.42
C GLU A 223 -7.23 18.42 -2.98
N LEU A 224 -7.48 19.36 -2.06
CA LEU A 224 -7.15 19.16 -0.64
C LEU A 224 -7.87 17.94 -0.07
N LEU A 225 -9.22 17.90 -0.21
CA LEU A 225 -10.04 16.83 0.35
C LEU A 225 -9.70 15.47 -0.28
N GLN A 226 -9.57 15.40 -1.61
CA GLN A 226 -9.27 14.15 -2.30
C GLN A 226 -7.85 13.63 -1.99
N ASN A 227 -6.87 14.51 -1.78
CA ASN A 227 -5.54 14.08 -1.38
C ASN A 227 -5.46 13.74 0.12
N CYS A 228 -6.27 14.34 0.99
CA CYS A 228 -6.43 13.87 2.37
C CYS A 228 -7.01 12.44 2.41
N ILE A 229 -8.09 12.17 1.65
CA ILE A 229 -8.65 10.82 1.50
C ILE A 229 -7.56 9.85 1.00
N PHE A 230 -6.78 10.26 0.00
CA PHE A 230 -5.71 9.43 -0.57
C PHE A 230 -4.64 9.07 0.48
N ILE A 231 -4.14 10.03 1.27
CA ILE A 231 -3.13 9.78 2.33
C ILE A 231 -3.67 8.78 3.36
N LEU A 232 -4.91 8.99 3.80
CA LEU A 232 -5.56 8.17 4.81
C LEU A 232 -5.77 6.73 4.30
N ASN A 233 -6.19 6.57 3.06
CA ASN A 233 -6.38 5.25 2.45
C ASN A 233 -5.06 4.52 2.20
N ALA A 234 -4.08 5.23 1.63
CA ALA A 234 -2.80 4.62 1.24
C ALA A 234 -2.00 4.10 2.43
N GLY A 235 -2.13 4.76 3.60
CA GLY A 235 -1.38 4.41 4.80
C GLY A 235 -1.97 3.24 5.59
N HIS A 236 -3.27 3.01 5.54
CA HIS A 236 -3.94 2.02 6.39
C HIS A 236 -3.69 0.56 5.93
N GLU A 237 -4.27 0.15 4.81
CA GLU A 237 -4.28 -1.27 4.39
C GLU A 237 -2.88 -1.79 4.07
N THR A 238 -2.04 -0.98 3.45
CA THR A 238 -0.69 -1.41 3.06
C THR A 238 0.21 -1.69 4.27
N THR A 239 0.10 -0.89 5.33
CA THR A 239 0.87 -1.10 6.57
C THR A 239 0.28 -2.25 7.40
N THR A 240 -1.04 -2.38 7.46
CA THR A 240 -1.71 -3.57 8.03
C THR A 240 -1.16 -4.85 7.38
N ASN A 241 -1.12 -4.87 6.05
CA ASN A 241 -0.61 -6.01 5.30
C ASN A 241 0.89 -6.25 5.52
N LEU A 242 1.71 -5.19 5.60
CA LEU A 242 3.13 -5.32 5.92
C LEU A 242 3.34 -6.02 7.26
N ILE A 243 2.66 -5.56 8.32
CA ILE A 243 2.83 -6.11 9.68
C ILE A 243 2.31 -7.56 9.73
N GLY A 244 1.11 -7.82 9.22
CA GLY A 244 0.53 -9.18 9.20
C GLY A 244 1.36 -10.16 8.39
N ASN A 245 1.84 -9.75 7.20
CA ASN A 245 2.69 -10.58 6.35
C ASN A 245 4.05 -10.85 7.00
N ALA A 246 4.66 -9.86 7.67
CA ALA A 246 5.93 -10.03 8.36
C ALA A 246 5.83 -11.08 9.47
N LEU A 247 4.77 -11.00 10.30
CA LEU A 247 4.55 -11.98 11.37
C LEU A 247 4.28 -13.38 10.80
N ALA A 248 3.56 -13.47 9.69
CA ALA A 248 3.33 -14.76 9.03
C ALA A 248 4.60 -15.34 8.39
N LEU A 249 5.45 -14.52 7.78
CA LEU A 249 6.74 -14.97 7.24
C LEU A 249 7.65 -15.49 8.35
N LEU A 250 7.71 -14.81 9.49
CA LEU A 250 8.55 -15.21 10.63
C LEU A 250 8.02 -16.48 11.32
N ASP A 251 6.71 -16.69 11.37
CA ASP A 251 6.15 -17.94 11.91
C ASP A 251 6.43 -19.12 10.99
N ALA A 252 6.42 -18.90 9.66
CA ALA A 252 6.74 -19.92 8.66
C ALA A 252 8.24 -20.23 8.55
N ASP A 253 9.11 -19.35 9.06
CA ASP A 253 10.57 -19.52 9.06
C ASP A 253 11.12 -19.29 10.50
N PRO A 254 11.09 -20.34 11.36
CA PRO A 254 11.53 -20.23 12.74
C PRO A 254 12.99 -19.84 12.92
N ASP A 255 13.87 -20.19 11.97
CA ASP A 255 15.28 -19.82 12.03
C ASP A 255 15.46 -18.31 11.84
N SER A 256 14.82 -17.74 10.83
CA SER A 256 14.77 -16.27 10.62
C SER A 256 14.11 -15.55 11.80
N LYS A 257 13.05 -16.12 12.39
CA LYS A 257 12.42 -15.54 13.60
C LYS A 257 13.42 -15.52 14.76
N ALA A 258 14.12 -16.62 15.03
CA ALA A 258 15.13 -16.71 16.10
C ALA A 258 16.30 -15.76 15.86
N GLU A 259 16.77 -15.66 14.61
CA GLU A 259 17.83 -14.72 14.22
C GLU A 259 17.43 -13.26 14.51
N LEU A 260 16.20 -12.87 14.13
CA LEU A 260 15.72 -11.49 14.33
C LEU A 260 15.55 -11.15 15.81
N ILE A 261 15.07 -12.09 16.62
CA ILE A 261 14.97 -11.93 18.08
C ILE A 261 16.38 -11.77 18.70
N ALA A 262 17.35 -12.57 18.27
CA ALA A 262 18.74 -12.48 18.76
C ALA A 262 19.44 -11.21 18.29
N ASN A 263 19.09 -10.67 17.14
CA ASN A 263 19.74 -9.53 16.49
C ASN A 263 18.72 -8.46 16.05
N PRO A 264 18.11 -7.70 16.98
CA PRO A 264 17.09 -6.68 16.64
C PRO A 264 17.59 -5.58 15.71
N GLY A 265 18.91 -5.39 15.59
CA GLY A 265 19.53 -4.47 14.63
C GLY A 265 19.22 -4.79 13.17
N LEU A 266 18.81 -6.02 12.85
CA LEU A 266 18.39 -6.45 11.51
C LEU A 266 17.00 -5.91 11.12
N LEU A 267 16.19 -5.40 12.06
CA LEU A 267 14.84 -4.92 11.77
C LEU A 267 14.77 -3.92 10.61
N ASN A 268 15.78 -3.06 10.45
CA ASN A 268 15.82 -2.10 9.36
C ASN A 268 15.90 -2.74 7.96
N THR A 269 16.68 -3.82 7.82
CA THR A 269 16.79 -4.58 6.56
C THR A 269 15.69 -5.61 6.43
N ALA A 270 15.26 -6.21 7.52
CA ALA A 270 14.20 -7.20 7.57
C ALA A 270 12.86 -6.63 7.07
N VAL A 271 12.51 -5.37 7.42
CA VAL A 271 11.28 -4.73 6.92
C VAL A 271 11.29 -4.61 5.40
N ASP A 272 12.40 -4.23 4.79
CA ASP A 272 12.52 -4.20 3.33
C ASP A 272 12.44 -5.61 2.72
N GLU A 273 12.95 -6.62 3.41
CA GLU A 273 12.84 -8.00 2.96
C GLU A 273 11.40 -8.55 3.09
N PHE A 274 10.67 -8.22 4.14
CA PHE A 274 9.25 -8.55 4.25
C PHE A 274 8.43 -7.89 3.12
N LEU A 275 8.71 -6.61 2.83
CA LEU A 275 8.11 -5.89 1.70
C LEU A 275 8.43 -6.53 0.35
N ARG A 276 9.64 -7.05 0.17
CA ARG A 276 10.04 -7.77 -1.04
C ARG A 276 9.31 -9.11 -1.15
N MET A 277 9.33 -9.91 -0.09
CA MET A 277 8.79 -11.27 -0.08
C MET A 277 7.26 -11.31 -0.20
N GLU A 278 6.58 -10.46 0.56
CA GLU A 278 5.11 -10.37 0.59
C GLU A 278 4.67 -8.91 0.41
N SER A 279 4.89 -8.38 -0.80
CA SER A 279 4.53 -6.98 -1.11
C SER A 279 3.05 -6.71 -0.82
N PRO A 280 2.72 -5.75 0.05
CA PRO A 280 1.32 -5.38 0.32
C PRO A 280 0.54 -4.99 -0.93
N ASN A 281 1.18 -4.25 -1.84
CA ASN A 281 0.66 -3.95 -3.16
C ASN A 281 1.29 -4.91 -4.19
N GLN A 282 0.46 -5.74 -4.83
CA GLN A 282 0.90 -6.75 -5.79
C GLN A 282 0.96 -6.23 -7.22
N PHE A 283 0.14 -5.23 -7.57
CA PHE A 283 0.03 -4.71 -8.92
C PHE A 283 -0.01 -3.18 -8.94
N GLY A 284 0.99 -2.57 -9.59
CA GLY A 284 0.93 -1.19 -10.06
C GLY A 284 0.26 -1.08 -11.42
N ASN A 285 0.09 0.15 -11.92
CA ASN A 285 -0.46 0.40 -13.25
C ASN A 285 0.26 1.54 -13.97
N ARG A 286 0.28 1.47 -15.31
CA ARG A 286 0.61 2.57 -16.21
C ARG A 286 -0.20 2.47 -17.49
N LEU A 287 -0.32 3.59 -18.19
CA LEU A 287 -0.94 3.66 -19.51
C LEU A 287 0.13 4.05 -20.53
N THR A 288 0.18 3.37 -21.68
CA THR A 288 1.10 3.72 -22.77
C THR A 288 0.63 4.99 -23.50
N THR A 289 1.56 5.87 -23.90
CA THR A 289 1.27 7.11 -24.65
C THR A 289 1.61 6.99 -26.14
N GLU A 290 2.23 5.88 -26.51
CA GLU A 290 2.64 5.53 -27.88
C GLU A 290 2.71 4.02 -28.03
N ASP A 291 2.85 3.53 -29.26
CA ASP A 291 3.12 2.12 -29.54
C ASP A 291 4.48 1.71 -28.99
N ILE A 292 4.50 0.64 -28.20
CA ILE A 292 5.71 0.12 -27.55
C ILE A 292 5.96 -1.31 -28.02
N THR A 293 7.22 -1.69 -28.17
CA THR A 293 7.62 -3.09 -28.34
C THR A 293 8.44 -3.53 -27.13
N LEU A 294 7.96 -4.54 -26.41
CA LEU A 294 8.63 -5.11 -25.24
C LEU A 294 8.69 -6.65 -25.39
N HIS A 295 9.88 -7.25 -25.30
CA HIS A 295 10.11 -8.69 -25.51
C HIS A 295 9.44 -9.23 -26.80
N CYS A 296 9.60 -8.53 -27.92
CA CYS A 296 8.98 -8.85 -29.22
C CYS A 296 7.43 -8.78 -29.22
N THR A 297 6.79 -8.30 -28.16
CA THR A 297 5.35 -8.08 -28.10
C THR A 297 5.05 -6.62 -28.41
N HIS A 298 4.21 -6.40 -29.41
CA HIS A 298 3.67 -5.08 -29.72
C HIS A 298 2.57 -4.71 -28.73
N ILE A 299 2.68 -3.54 -28.13
CA ILE A 299 1.72 -2.97 -27.16
C ILE A 299 1.26 -1.65 -27.75
N PRO A 300 -0.02 -1.50 -28.14
CA PRO A 300 -0.53 -0.27 -28.74
C PRO A 300 -0.54 0.92 -27.76
N GLU A 301 -0.59 2.13 -28.32
CA GLU A 301 -0.90 3.36 -27.57
C GLU A 301 -2.23 3.21 -26.80
N GLY A 302 -2.30 3.79 -25.61
CA GLY A 302 -3.50 3.79 -24.75
C GLY A 302 -3.76 2.47 -24.02
N THR A 303 -2.79 1.55 -24.04
CA THR A 303 -2.90 0.25 -23.37
C THR A 303 -2.65 0.35 -21.87
N ASP A 304 -3.53 -0.26 -21.06
CA ASP A 304 -3.32 -0.40 -19.62
C ASP A 304 -2.31 -1.52 -19.31
N LEU A 305 -1.27 -1.20 -18.56
CA LEU A 305 -0.26 -2.13 -18.10
C LEU A 305 -0.45 -2.43 -16.61
N HIS A 306 -0.63 -3.70 -16.28
CA HIS A 306 -0.62 -4.21 -14.91
C HIS A 306 0.81 -4.61 -14.54
N LEU A 307 1.48 -3.81 -13.72
CA LEU A 307 2.85 -4.03 -13.28
C LEU A 307 2.87 -4.98 -12.09
N CYS A 308 3.19 -6.27 -12.31
CA CYS A 308 3.15 -7.29 -11.27
C CYS A 308 4.34 -7.18 -10.32
N ILE A 309 4.21 -6.36 -9.28
CA ILE A 309 5.23 -6.09 -8.25
C ILE A 309 5.61 -7.38 -7.51
N GLY A 310 4.61 -8.20 -7.15
CA GLY A 310 4.85 -9.46 -6.46
C GLY A 310 5.71 -10.43 -7.28
N ALA A 311 5.55 -10.45 -8.61
CA ALA A 311 6.43 -11.20 -9.52
C ALA A 311 7.83 -10.60 -9.58
N ALA A 312 7.93 -9.30 -9.84
CA ALA A 312 9.19 -8.58 -9.99
C ALA A 312 10.08 -8.67 -8.74
N ASN A 313 9.49 -8.62 -7.56
CA ASN A 313 10.23 -8.73 -6.28
C ASN A 313 10.77 -10.13 -5.98
N ARG A 314 10.43 -11.12 -6.79
CA ARG A 314 11.00 -12.48 -6.74
C ARG A 314 11.68 -12.87 -8.07
N ASP A 315 12.18 -11.89 -8.81
CA ASP A 315 12.90 -12.09 -10.07
C ASP A 315 14.33 -12.57 -9.80
N ALA A 316 14.68 -13.77 -10.30
CA ALA A 316 16.01 -14.38 -10.13
C ALA A 316 17.11 -13.61 -10.91
N ASP A 317 16.75 -12.89 -11.96
CA ASP A 317 17.69 -12.05 -12.71
C ASP A 317 18.09 -10.79 -11.92
N HIS A 318 17.34 -10.45 -10.84
CA HIS A 318 17.61 -9.28 -10.02
C HIS A 318 17.97 -9.62 -8.56
N PHE A 319 17.37 -10.66 -7.99
CA PHE A 319 17.59 -11.08 -6.60
C PHE A 319 18.21 -12.47 -6.52
N GLU A 320 19.38 -12.57 -5.93
CA GLU A 320 19.97 -13.86 -5.60
C GLU A 320 19.08 -14.62 -4.61
N THR A 321 18.82 -15.91 -4.85
CA THR A 321 17.90 -16.74 -4.04
C THR A 321 16.57 -16.03 -3.74
N PRO A 322 15.78 -15.69 -4.77
CA PRO A 322 14.66 -14.75 -4.66
C PRO A 322 13.52 -15.23 -3.76
N ASN A 323 13.45 -16.54 -3.52
CA ASN A 323 12.40 -17.15 -2.69
C ASN A 323 12.84 -17.40 -1.22
N ALA A 324 14.11 -17.13 -0.87
CA ALA A 324 14.59 -17.23 0.49
C ALA A 324 14.39 -15.91 1.24
N LEU A 325 13.92 -15.98 2.49
CA LEU A 325 13.86 -14.85 3.41
C LEU A 325 15.28 -14.58 3.94
N LYS A 326 15.84 -13.43 3.57
CA LYS A 326 17.18 -13.00 4.00
C LYS A 326 17.07 -11.66 4.72
N LEU A 327 17.07 -11.67 6.04
CA LEU A 327 16.81 -10.48 6.88
C LEU A 327 17.86 -9.37 6.71
N ASP A 328 19.06 -9.73 6.29
CA ASP A 328 20.21 -8.84 6.05
C ASP A 328 20.41 -8.47 4.57
N ARG A 329 19.48 -8.82 3.67
CA ARG A 329 19.66 -8.62 2.22
C ARG A 329 20.10 -7.21 1.87
N ARG A 330 21.25 -7.12 1.20
CA ARG A 330 21.80 -5.87 0.66
C ARG A 330 22.56 -6.15 -0.65
N PRO A 331 22.28 -5.39 -1.74
CA PRO A 331 21.20 -4.41 -1.89
C PRO A 331 19.81 -5.08 -1.94
N ASN A 332 18.78 -4.37 -1.50
CA ASN A 332 17.39 -4.80 -1.59
C ASN A 332 16.56 -3.74 -2.35
N LYS A 333 16.66 -3.74 -3.69
CA LYS A 333 15.98 -2.79 -4.57
C LYS A 333 14.59 -3.29 -4.97
N HIS A 334 13.77 -3.63 -3.99
CA HIS A 334 12.41 -4.08 -4.23
C HIS A 334 11.51 -2.94 -4.75
N LEU A 335 10.44 -3.31 -5.47
CA LEU A 335 9.47 -2.40 -6.05
C LEU A 335 8.16 -2.27 -5.24
N ALA A 336 8.13 -2.74 -3.98
CA ALA A 336 6.95 -2.62 -3.12
C ALA A 336 6.50 -1.16 -2.89
N PHE A 337 7.44 -0.21 -2.99
CA PHE A 337 7.18 1.24 -2.95
C PHE A 337 7.11 1.87 -4.36
N ALA A 338 6.91 1.09 -5.40
CA ALA A 338 7.01 1.50 -6.80
C ALA A 338 8.39 2.12 -7.14
N GLY A 339 8.48 2.94 -8.17
CA GLY A 339 9.71 3.60 -8.61
C GLY A 339 9.46 4.93 -9.31
N GLY A 340 10.53 5.66 -9.62
CA GLY A 340 10.48 6.90 -10.39
C GLY A 340 9.71 8.02 -9.69
N ALA A 341 9.00 8.83 -10.46
CA ALA A 341 8.27 10.00 -9.98
C ALA A 341 7.18 9.65 -8.95
N HIS A 342 6.60 8.44 -9.04
CA HIS A 342 5.54 7.96 -8.17
C HIS A 342 6.02 7.05 -7.03
N THR A 343 7.33 7.05 -6.69
CA THR A 343 7.81 6.36 -5.50
C THR A 343 7.00 6.77 -4.28
N CYS A 344 6.64 5.80 -3.43
CA CYS A 344 5.77 6.02 -2.27
C CYS A 344 6.22 7.22 -1.41
N VAL A 345 5.30 8.15 -1.14
CA VAL A 345 5.58 9.32 -0.30
C VAL A 345 5.75 8.91 1.17
N GLY A 346 5.00 7.89 1.61
CA GLY A 346 5.00 7.38 2.99
C GLY A 346 6.05 6.33 3.31
N LEU A 347 7.02 6.05 2.40
CA LEU A 347 7.96 4.94 2.57
C LEU A 347 8.73 4.93 3.90
N SER A 348 9.11 6.13 4.40
CA SER A 348 9.83 6.26 5.68
C SER A 348 8.93 5.96 6.87
N LEU A 349 7.67 6.39 6.81
CA LEU A 349 6.67 6.10 7.82
C LEU A 349 6.33 4.60 7.86
N ALA A 350 6.06 3.98 6.72
CA ALA A 350 5.76 2.55 6.63
C ALA A 350 6.91 1.67 7.17
N ARG A 351 8.17 2.04 6.88
CA ARG A 351 9.33 1.35 7.46
C ARG A 351 9.41 1.52 8.97
N MET A 352 9.16 2.72 9.48
CA MET A 352 9.13 2.98 10.92
C MET A 352 8.03 2.18 11.61
N GLU A 353 6.82 2.18 11.06
CA GLU A 353 5.70 1.39 11.59
C GLU A 353 6.01 -0.10 11.59
N GLY A 354 6.50 -0.65 10.47
CA GLY A 354 6.88 -2.07 10.38
C GLY A 354 7.98 -2.45 11.37
N ARG A 355 9.02 -1.61 11.49
CA ARG A 355 10.13 -1.84 12.42
C ARG A 355 9.68 -1.85 13.87
N ILE A 356 8.89 -0.85 14.27
CA ILE A 356 8.42 -0.74 15.67
C ILE A 356 7.41 -1.83 15.98
N ALA A 357 6.42 -2.04 15.11
CA ALA A 357 5.38 -3.04 15.33
C ALA A 357 5.97 -4.46 15.46
N VAL A 358 6.79 -4.88 14.48
CA VAL A 358 7.38 -6.22 14.49
C VAL A 358 8.38 -6.38 15.63
N GLY A 359 9.24 -5.38 15.86
CA GLY A 359 10.24 -5.43 16.94
C GLY A 359 9.60 -5.55 18.32
N ARG A 360 8.65 -4.65 18.64
CA ARG A 360 7.96 -4.67 19.95
C ARG A 360 7.11 -5.92 20.16
N PHE A 361 6.51 -6.43 19.06
CA PHE A 361 5.74 -7.67 19.13
C PHE A 361 6.64 -8.87 19.46
N LEU A 362 7.80 -9.00 18.79
CA LEU A 362 8.75 -10.08 19.05
C LEU A 362 9.38 -10.00 20.45
N ASP A 363 9.65 -8.79 20.95
CA ASP A 363 10.13 -8.58 22.32
C ASP A 363 9.13 -9.08 23.36
N ARG A 364 7.82 -8.85 23.12
CA ARG A 364 6.75 -9.21 24.05
C ARG A 364 6.34 -10.68 23.92
N PHE A 365 6.24 -11.20 22.69
CA PHE A 365 5.71 -12.53 22.37
C PHE A 365 6.68 -13.33 21.47
N PRO A 366 7.90 -13.63 21.93
CA PRO A 366 8.92 -14.28 21.09
C PRO A 366 8.53 -15.70 20.64
N LYS A 367 7.63 -16.35 21.38
CA LYS A 367 7.20 -17.73 21.12
C LYS A 367 5.80 -17.84 20.51
N TYR A 368 5.26 -16.72 19.96
CA TYR A 368 3.95 -16.78 19.30
C TYR A 368 3.95 -17.84 18.19
N VAL A 369 2.79 -18.43 17.96
CA VAL A 369 2.53 -19.34 16.84
C VAL A 369 1.21 -18.98 16.19
N LEU A 370 1.16 -19.05 14.87
CA LEU A 370 -0.09 -18.90 14.14
C LEU A 370 -0.96 -20.14 14.31
N MET A 371 -2.26 -19.93 14.44
CA MET A 371 -3.25 -21.00 14.59
C MET A 371 -3.92 -21.28 13.24
N GLU A 372 -4.60 -22.42 13.16
CA GLU A 372 -5.50 -22.73 12.04
C GLU A 372 -6.58 -21.64 11.88
N GLY A 373 -7.06 -21.46 10.64
CA GLY A 373 -8.09 -20.47 10.32
C GLY A 373 -7.53 -19.11 9.93
N ALA A 374 -6.25 -19.02 9.52
CA ALA A 374 -5.73 -17.84 8.83
C ALA A 374 -6.42 -17.69 7.46
N GLU A 375 -6.91 -16.48 7.18
CA GLU A 375 -7.65 -16.18 5.96
C GLU A 375 -6.95 -15.05 5.20
N ARG A 376 -6.57 -15.30 3.93
CA ARG A 376 -6.06 -14.26 3.03
C ARG A 376 -7.21 -13.34 2.59
N GLY A 377 -6.91 -12.07 2.40
CA GLY A 377 -7.82 -11.15 1.72
C GLY A 377 -8.04 -11.60 0.27
N ASN A 378 -9.29 -11.60 -0.19
CA ASN A 378 -9.66 -11.99 -1.55
C ASN A 378 -9.47 -10.81 -2.52
N ARG A 379 -8.24 -10.30 -2.62
CA ARG A 379 -7.86 -9.18 -3.47
C ARG A 379 -6.66 -9.49 -4.33
N ILE A 380 -6.71 -9.04 -5.59
CA ILE A 380 -5.61 -9.22 -6.54
C ILE A 380 -4.53 -8.15 -6.30
N ARG A 381 -4.96 -6.91 -6.10
CA ARG A 381 -4.03 -5.78 -5.96
C ARG A 381 -3.35 -5.72 -4.61
N PHE A 382 -4.05 -6.09 -3.55
CA PHE A 382 -3.56 -5.99 -2.18
C PHE A 382 -3.43 -7.38 -1.56
N ARG A 383 -2.24 -7.67 -1.01
CA ARG A 383 -1.94 -8.97 -0.42
C ARG A 383 -1.66 -8.85 1.06
N GLY A 384 -2.50 -9.46 1.85
CA GLY A 384 -2.43 -9.54 3.29
C GLY A 384 -3.42 -10.57 3.80
N TYR A 385 -3.68 -10.52 5.08
CA TYR A 385 -4.64 -11.36 5.75
C TYR A 385 -5.90 -10.57 6.11
N ALA A 386 -7.07 -11.17 5.91
CA ALA A 386 -8.33 -10.71 6.47
C ALA A 386 -8.43 -11.12 7.95
N ARG A 387 -7.86 -12.30 8.28
CA ARG A 387 -7.81 -12.86 9.63
C ARG A 387 -6.51 -13.63 9.84
N LEU A 388 -5.85 -13.41 10.98
CA LEU A 388 -4.59 -14.07 11.32
C LEU A 388 -4.59 -14.48 12.80
N PRO A 389 -5.24 -15.62 13.15
CA PRO A 389 -5.31 -16.07 14.52
C PRO A 389 -3.93 -16.54 15.01
N ALA A 390 -3.60 -16.17 16.24
CA ALA A 390 -2.35 -16.53 16.88
C ALA A 390 -2.55 -16.87 18.36
N LYS A 391 -1.70 -17.77 18.86
CA LYS A 391 -1.47 -18.01 20.26
C LYS A 391 -0.20 -17.29 20.69
N LEU A 392 -0.31 -16.47 21.72
CA LEU A 392 0.76 -15.65 22.27
C LEU A 392 1.40 -16.33 23.49
N SER A 393 2.72 -16.32 23.57
CA SER A 393 3.47 -16.87 24.70
C SER A 393 4.89 -16.31 24.80
#